data_d5e0e142247f035b6ed2689a0d6b059c
#
_entry.id   d5e0e142247f035b6ed2689a0d6b059c
#
_cell.length_a   1.000
_cell.length_b   1.000
_cell.length_c   1.000
_cell.angle_alpha   90.00
_cell.angle_beta   90.00
_cell.angle_gamma   90.00
#
_symmetry.space_group_name_H-M   'P 1'
#
loop_
_entity.id
_entity.type
_entity.pdbx_description
1 polymer ?
#
loop_
_entity_poly.entity_id
_entity_poly.type
_entity_poly.pdbx_seq_one_letter_code
_entity_poly.pdbx_strand_id
1 'polypeptide(L)'
;MSERKRSLSSGALMLMTFTAVFSFGNIIDSSVNIGLATIPSYIFGTVFYFLPFALMIGEFASASSDSESGINSWIKKSLGARWAFLGSWSYFFVNLFFFTSLLPKILIYASYTFVGRNVFDGKTVLISVISIVLFWAVTIISTKGVSWISKITSISGVARIILGLGFIVLSFGVILFLGKAPAQEFTAETIMPKFNWSYFMVLAWILQAVGGAESIGVYIKDVKGGNKTFIRTMVISTAIVGGLYALGAVSVGLVVPSEVLQGNFSNGLFDAFAILGANYGVGNIITNIVGFIMMLASLGSLVLWTAAPVKVLFSEIPEGIFGKWIAKTDKKGTPVNALYVQAVIVTVLLLVPALGIGSVDSLLEMLINMTASTSLIPVLFFLVGYIVLRAKKDDMERSFKVGYKNFGIAIGVLLLALFVFVFVISSIPAPQDFAAYFNGTLAEGATNPVFVLLYNVLGLIFFLGFAEICWRKYEKKVGKAVANEWDQEEISEIA
;
A
#
# COMPACT_ATOMS: atom_id res chain seq x y z
N MET A 1 -36.56 -4.38 -2.99
CA MET A 1 -35.09 -4.62 -3.05
C MET A 1 -34.83 -5.84 -3.92
N SER A 2 -34.24 -5.70 -5.11
CA SER A 2 -33.88 -6.86 -5.93
C SER A 2 -32.77 -7.61 -5.21
N GLU A 3 -32.91 -8.91 -5.01
CA GLU A 3 -31.85 -9.77 -4.49
C GLU A 3 -30.59 -9.59 -5.37
N ARG A 4 -29.56 -8.96 -4.81
CA ARG A 4 -28.26 -8.80 -5.49
C ARG A 4 -27.72 -10.20 -5.77
N LYS A 5 -27.64 -10.57 -7.05
CA LYS A 5 -27.28 -11.92 -7.47
C LYS A 5 -25.81 -12.16 -7.14
N ARG A 6 -25.54 -13.05 -6.17
CA ARG A 6 -24.16 -13.46 -5.82
C ARG A 6 -23.46 -14.01 -7.06
N SER A 7 -22.49 -13.27 -7.59
CA SER A 7 -21.86 -13.57 -8.88
C SER A 7 -20.39 -13.98 -8.75
N LEU A 8 -19.71 -13.58 -7.65
CA LEU A 8 -18.27 -13.75 -7.48
C LEU A 8 -17.93 -15.18 -7.03
N SER A 9 -17.12 -15.90 -7.81
CA SER A 9 -16.60 -17.21 -7.44
C SER A 9 -15.42 -17.10 -6.47
N SER A 10 -15.13 -18.17 -5.71
CA SER A 10 -13.94 -18.25 -4.84
C SER A 10 -12.65 -18.03 -5.62
N GLY A 11 -12.52 -18.58 -6.83
CA GLY A 11 -11.34 -18.38 -7.69
C GLY A 11 -11.16 -16.92 -8.12
N ALA A 12 -12.26 -16.23 -8.46
CA ALA A 12 -12.20 -14.81 -8.81
C ALA A 12 -11.83 -13.96 -7.58
N LEU A 13 -12.38 -14.24 -6.40
CA LEU A 13 -12.02 -13.57 -5.15
C LEU A 13 -10.54 -13.78 -4.79
N MET A 14 -10.05 -15.02 -4.95
CA MET A 14 -8.63 -15.35 -4.73
C MET A 14 -7.72 -14.56 -5.69
N LEU A 15 -8.05 -14.51 -6.98
CA LEU A 15 -7.29 -13.73 -7.97
C LEU A 15 -7.31 -12.24 -7.64
N MET A 16 -8.46 -11.69 -7.22
CA MET A 16 -8.56 -10.30 -6.77
C MET A 16 -7.66 -10.03 -5.57
N THR A 17 -7.67 -10.89 -4.57
CA THR A 17 -6.78 -10.76 -3.39
C THR A 17 -5.32 -10.81 -3.82
N PHE A 18 -4.98 -11.76 -4.70
CA PHE A 18 -3.62 -11.90 -5.21
C PHE A 18 -3.15 -10.64 -5.97
N THR A 19 -3.97 -10.13 -6.88
CA THR A 19 -3.63 -8.93 -7.66
C THR A 19 -3.56 -7.65 -6.80
N ALA A 20 -4.34 -7.58 -5.73
CA ALA A 20 -4.33 -6.45 -4.82
C ALA A 20 -3.09 -6.43 -3.92
N VAL A 21 -2.60 -7.59 -3.50
CA VAL A 21 -1.58 -7.70 -2.45
C VAL A 21 -0.19 -8.05 -3.00
N PHE A 22 -0.08 -9.02 -3.93
CA PHE A 22 1.23 -9.51 -4.36
C PHE A 22 1.95 -8.56 -5.31
N SER A 23 3.20 -8.20 -4.96
CA SER A 23 4.11 -7.45 -5.83
C SER A 23 5.56 -7.92 -5.63
N PHE A 24 6.18 -8.43 -6.69
CA PHE A 24 7.57 -8.86 -6.64
C PHE A 24 8.54 -7.69 -6.35
N GLY A 25 8.20 -6.47 -6.79
CA GLY A 25 8.98 -5.27 -6.48
C GLY A 25 9.11 -5.01 -4.98
N ASN A 26 8.08 -5.31 -4.18
CA ASN A 26 8.15 -5.16 -2.73
C ASN A 26 9.18 -6.12 -2.09
N ILE A 27 9.38 -7.29 -2.68
CA ILE A 27 10.40 -8.26 -2.24
C ILE A 27 11.80 -7.68 -2.48
N ILE A 28 12.03 -7.12 -3.66
CA ILE A 28 13.29 -6.46 -4.01
C ILE A 28 13.54 -5.27 -3.07
N ASP A 29 12.57 -4.35 -2.94
CA ASP A 29 12.70 -3.17 -2.07
C ASP A 29 13.07 -3.56 -0.63
N SER A 30 12.43 -4.60 -0.07
CA SER A 30 12.76 -5.10 1.27
C SER A 30 14.16 -5.75 1.32
N SER A 31 14.52 -6.54 0.30
CA SER A 31 15.81 -7.23 0.23
C SER A 31 17.00 -6.28 0.07
N VAL A 32 16.78 -5.09 -0.51
CA VAL A 32 17.79 -4.03 -0.64
C VAL A 32 18.35 -3.61 0.73
N ASN A 33 17.50 -3.54 1.76
CA ASN A 33 17.89 -3.08 3.08
C ASN A 33 18.22 -4.19 4.09
N ILE A 34 17.46 -5.31 4.04
CA ILE A 34 17.58 -6.36 5.07
C ILE A 34 18.00 -7.72 4.52
N GLY A 35 18.34 -7.81 3.22
CA GLY A 35 18.84 -9.03 2.59
C GLY A 35 17.95 -10.25 2.83
N LEU A 36 18.55 -11.39 3.21
CA LEU A 36 17.83 -12.65 3.47
C LEU A 36 16.91 -12.60 4.70
N ALA A 37 17.05 -11.62 5.60
CA ALA A 37 16.11 -11.43 6.70
C ALA A 37 14.69 -11.08 6.20
N THR A 38 14.54 -10.71 4.94
CA THR A 38 13.26 -10.57 4.24
C THR A 38 12.41 -11.84 4.29
N ILE A 39 13.04 -13.04 4.24
CA ILE A 39 12.35 -14.34 4.26
C ILE A 39 11.53 -14.52 5.55
N PRO A 40 12.15 -14.57 6.76
CA PRO A 40 11.38 -14.74 7.99
C PRO A 40 10.47 -13.55 8.27
N SER A 41 10.78 -12.35 7.78
CA SER A 41 9.95 -11.17 7.98
C SER A 41 8.64 -11.24 7.21
N TYR A 42 8.61 -11.75 5.98
CA TYR A 42 7.36 -12.02 5.25
C TYR A 42 6.56 -13.16 5.88
N ILE A 43 7.22 -14.20 6.39
CA ILE A 43 6.53 -15.27 7.14
C ILE A 43 5.88 -14.68 8.39
N PHE A 44 6.62 -13.86 9.15
CA PHE A 44 6.10 -13.15 10.32
C PHE A 44 4.90 -12.26 9.96
N GLY A 45 5.05 -11.37 8.97
CA GLY A 45 3.97 -10.49 8.51
C GLY A 45 2.72 -11.27 8.06
N THR A 46 2.91 -12.42 7.42
CA THR A 46 1.80 -13.27 6.96
C THR A 46 1.08 -13.94 8.13
N VAL A 47 1.80 -14.58 9.04
CA VAL A 47 1.24 -15.39 10.11
C VAL A 47 0.67 -14.51 11.23
N PHE A 48 1.40 -13.46 11.62
CA PHE A 48 1.05 -12.65 12.79
C PHE A 48 0.27 -11.39 12.46
N TYR A 49 0.21 -10.96 11.20
CA TYR A 49 -0.60 -9.82 10.80
C TYR A 49 -1.63 -10.17 9.72
N PHE A 50 -1.20 -10.59 8.51
CA PHE A 50 -2.11 -10.72 7.37
C PHE A 50 -3.26 -11.70 7.63
N LEU A 51 -2.95 -12.87 8.19
CA LEU A 51 -3.95 -13.89 8.51
C LEU A 51 -4.93 -13.42 9.60
N PRO A 52 -4.50 -12.96 10.78
CA PRO A 52 -5.41 -12.43 11.79
C PRO A 52 -6.23 -11.23 11.28
N PHE A 53 -5.61 -10.33 10.54
CA PHE A 53 -6.29 -9.16 9.98
C PHE A 53 -7.38 -9.55 8.96
N ALA A 54 -7.11 -10.52 8.08
CA ALA A 54 -8.10 -11.04 7.14
C ALA A 54 -9.31 -11.68 7.88
N LEU A 55 -9.06 -12.37 8.99
CA LEU A 55 -10.13 -12.91 9.84
C LEU A 55 -10.93 -11.80 10.52
N MET A 56 -10.28 -10.74 11.02
CA MET A 56 -10.97 -9.58 11.61
C MET A 56 -11.85 -8.86 10.58
N ILE A 57 -11.37 -8.72 9.34
CA ILE A 57 -12.16 -8.19 8.22
C ILE A 57 -13.38 -9.07 7.98
N GLY A 58 -13.23 -10.39 7.97
CA GLY A 58 -14.34 -11.33 7.84
C GLY A 58 -15.37 -11.17 8.97
N GLU A 59 -14.92 -10.93 10.20
CA GLU A 59 -15.80 -10.68 11.34
C GLU A 59 -16.57 -9.35 11.19
N PHE A 60 -15.89 -8.26 10.88
CA PHE A 60 -16.52 -6.96 10.64
C PHE A 60 -17.50 -6.99 9.46
N ALA A 61 -17.07 -7.58 8.35
CA ALA A 61 -17.91 -7.70 7.17
C ALA A 61 -19.18 -8.55 7.46
N SER A 62 -19.09 -9.55 8.34
CA SER A 62 -20.25 -10.34 8.78
C SER A 62 -21.21 -9.59 9.71
N ALA A 63 -20.70 -8.61 10.48
CA ALA A 63 -21.48 -7.75 11.35
C ALA A 63 -22.15 -6.57 10.61
N SER A 64 -21.73 -6.31 9.37
CA SER A 64 -22.14 -5.14 8.59
C SER A 64 -22.81 -5.53 7.28
N SER A 65 -23.68 -6.56 7.32
CA SER A 65 -24.31 -7.16 6.15
C SER A 65 -25.09 -6.17 5.27
N ASP A 66 -25.45 -4.99 5.76
CA ASP A 66 -26.29 -4.02 5.05
C ASP A 66 -25.53 -2.86 4.40
N SER A 67 -24.22 -2.71 4.68
CA SER A 67 -23.45 -1.59 4.17
C SER A 67 -22.57 -1.96 2.96
N GLU A 68 -22.51 -1.06 1.99
CA GLU A 68 -21.65 -1.19 0.80
C GLU A 68 -20.24 -0.63 1.03
N SER A 69 -20.03 0.15 2.10
CA SER A 69 -18.83 0.98 2.32
C SER A 69 -17.82 0.37 3.30
N GLY A 70 -17.35 -0.82 3.11
CA GLY A 70 -16.20 -1.45 3.79
C GLY A 70 -15.77 -0.81 5.13
N ILE A 71 -14.58 -0.25 5.14
CA ILE A 71 -13.91 0.22 6.36
C ILE A 71 -14.61 1.40 7.05
N ASN A 72 -15.22 2.29 6.28
CA ASN A 72 -15.97 3.43 6.85
C ASN A 72 -17.11 2.95 7.75
N SER A 73 -17.96 2.07 7.23
CA SER A 73 -19.10 1.54 7.98
C SER A 73 -18.66 0.71 9.18
N TRP A 74 -17.56 -0.03 9.10
CA TRP A 74 -17.02 -0.79 10.21
C TRP A 74 -16.55 0.11 11.34
N ILE A 75 -15.79 1.16 11.02
CA ILE A 75 -15.33 2.15 12.00
C ILE A 75 -16.53 2.93 12.55
N LYS A 76 -17.50 3.31 11.71
CA LYS A 76 -18.71 4.03 12.15
C LYS A 76 -19.51 3.23 13.17
N LYS A 77 -19.77 1.95 12.90
CA LYS A 77 -20.50 1.08 13.83
C LYS A 77 -19.77 0.87 15.16
N SER A 78 -18.45 0.90 15.17
CA SER A 78 -17.65 0.68 16.39
C SER A 78 -17.31 1.96 17.14
N LEU A 79 -16.85 3.00 16.45
CA LEU A 79 -16.30 4.23 17.05
C LEU A 79 -17.13 5.49 16.81
N GLY A 80 -18.11 5.44 15.88
CA GLY A 80 -18.94 6.59 15.52
C GLY A 80 -18.43 7.38 14.33
N ALA A 81 -19.27 8.33 13.88
CA ALA A 81 -19.14 9.03 12.60
C ALA A 81 -17.82 9.83 12.45
N ARG A 82 -17.37 10.53 13.48
CA ARG A 82 -16.10 11.29 13.45
C ARG A 82 -14.90 10.39 13.13
N TRP A 83 -14.81 9.24 13.80
CA TRP A 83 -13.71 8.32 13.59
C TRP A 83 -13.80 7.61 12.24
N ALA A 84 -15.02 7.34 11.77
CA ALA A 84 -15.25 6.83 10.42
C ALA A 84 -14.76 7.81 9.35
N PHE A 85 -15.08 9.10 9.51
CA PHE A 85 -14.57 10.14 8.62
C PHE A 85 -13.04 10.22 8.63
N LEU A 86 -12.40 10.24 9.80
CA LEU A 86 -10.94 10.26 9.91
C LEU A 86 -10.30 9.00 9.32
N GLY A 87 -10.94 7.84 9.47
CA GLY A 87 -10.53 6.60 8.84
C GLY A 87 -10.58 6.66 7.31
N SER A 88 -11.71 7.07 6.73
CA SER A 88 -11.86 7.23 5.28
C SER A 88 -10.92 8.30 4.71
N TRP A 89 -10.74 9.40 5.42
CA TRP A 89 -9.78 10.42 5.05
C TRP A 89 -8.35 9.87 5.06
N SER A 90 -7.97 9.10 6.08
CA SER A 90 -6.63 8.50 6.14
C SER A 90 -6.39 7.53 4.98
N TYR A 91 -7.38 6.76 4.57
CA TYR A 91 -7.33 5.93 3.36
C TYR A 91 -7.09 6.74 2.09
N PHE A 92 -7.71 7.90 1.98
CA PHE A 92 -7.54 8.79 0.84
C PHE A 92 -6.12 9.38 0.81
N PHE A 93 -5.64 9.96 1.90
CA PHE A 93 -4.35 10.64 1.86
C PHE A 93 -3.15 9.69 1.72
N VAL A 94 -3.25 8.44 2.15
CA VAL A 94 -2.22 7.42 1.87
C VAL A 94 -1.94 7.31 0.37
N ASN A 95 -2.95 7.43 -0.48
CA ASN A 95 -2.76 7.40 -1.93
C ASN A 95 -1.92 8.56 -2.44
N LEU A 96 -1.90 9.71 -1.76
CA LEU A 96 -1.05 10.84 -2.15
C LEU A 96 0.43 10.47 -2.03
N PHE A 97 0.81 9.78 -0.96
CA PHE A 97 2.17 9.25 -0.79
C PHE A 97 2.47 8.08 -1.72
N PHE A 98 1.50 7.20 -1.94
CA PHE A 98 1.64 6.12 -2.92
C PHE A 98 1.98 6.64 -4.32
N PHE A 99 1.38 7.73 -4.77
CA PHE A 99 1.73 8.35 -6.05
C PHE A 99 3.16 8.85 -6.07
N THR A 100 3.66 9.42 -4.98
CA THR A 100 5.03 9.92 -4.93
C THR A 100 6.07 8.82 -5.07
N SER A 101 5.82 7.64 -4.53
CA SER A 101 6.71 6.47 -4.70
C SER A 101 6.54 5.78 -6.05
N LEU A 102 5.33 5.77 -6.62
CA LEU A 102 5.02 5.09 -7.86
C LEU A 102 5.53 5.84 -9.11
N LEU A 103 5.38 7.17 -9.14
CA LEU A 103 5.67 7.98 -10.32
C LEU A 103 7.13 7.93 -10.76
N PRO A 104 8.14 8.10 -9.88
CA PRO A 104 9.53 7.94 -10.25
C PRO A 104 9.84 6.52 -10.74
N LYS A 105 9.26 5.49 -10.13
CA LYS A 105 9.42 4.09 -10.57
C LYS A 105 8.89 3.89 -11.99
N ILE A 106 7.75 4.49 -12.36
CA ILE A 106 7.22 4.42 -13.75
C ILE A 106 8.24 4.97 -14.74
N LEU A 107 8.90 6.07 -14.44
CA LEU A 107 9.89 6.68 -15.31
C LEU A 107 11.15 5.83 -15.44
N ILE A 108 11.59 5.21 -14.34
CA ILE A 108 12.71 4.25 -14.37
C ILE A 108 12.32 3.04 -15.22
N TYR A 109 11.10 2.49 -15.07
CA TYR A 109 10.60 1.38 -15.89
C TYR A 109 10.54 1.75 -17.38
N ALA A 110 10.08 2.96 -17.70
CA ALA A 110 10.12 3.49 -19.07
C ALA A 110 11.57 3.60 -19.61
N SER A 111 12.50 4.06 -18.78
CA SER A 111 13.91 4.17 -19.13
C SER A 111 14.49 2.80 -19.51
N TYR A 112 14.26 1.76 -18.70
CA TYR A 112 14.68 0.41 -19.05
C TYR A 112 13.94 -0.13 -20.28
N THR A 113 12.66 0.17 -20.45
CA THR A 113 11.88 -0.25 -21.63
C THR A 113 12.50 0.23 -22.93
N PHE A 114 12.85 1.51 -23.00
CA PHE A 114 13.25 2.15 -24.27
C PHE A 114 14.77 2.27 -24.45
N VAL A 115 15.54 2.34 -23.36
CA VAL A 115 16.98 2.60 -23.39
C VAL A 115 17.79 1.43 -22.83
N GLY A 116 17.16 0.51 -22.09
CA GLY A 116 17.83 -0.64 -21.47
C GLY A 116 18.65 -0.31 -20.23
N ARG A 117 18.54 0.92 -19.71
CA ARG A 117 19.23 1.38 -18.49
C ARG A 117 18.49 2.52 -17.82
N ASN A 118 18.80 2.79 -16.56
CA ASN A 118 18.31 3.98 -15.86
C ASN A 118 19.01 5.25 -16.39
N VAL A 119 18.24 6.21 -16.92
CA VAL A 119 18.76 7.50 -17.41
C VAL A 119 18.62 8.61 -16.36
N PHE A 120 18.07 8.30 -15.18
CA PHE A 120 17.79 9.25 -14.12
C PHE A 120 18.79 9.23 -12.96
N ASP A 121 19.81 8.36 -13.02
CA ASP A 121 20.84 8.30 -11.98
C ASP A 121 21.42 9.68 -11.68
N GLY A 122 21.44 10.07 -10.40
CA GLY A 122 21.89 11.37 -9.94
C GLY A 122 21.00 12.57 -10.32
N LYS A 123 19.78 12.35 -10.88
CA LYS A 123 18.91 13.41 -11.41
C LYS A 123 17.59 13.51 -10.66
N THR A 124 17.62 13.68 -9.34
CA THR A 124 16.44 13.70 -8.45
C THR A 124 15.41 14.76 -8.85
N VAL A 125 15.84 15.97 -9.17
CA VAL A 125 14.95 17.06 -9.59
C VAL A 125 14.30 16.74 -10.94
N LEU A 126 15.07 16.22 -11.91
CA LEU A 126 14.57 15.91 -13.25
C LEU A 126 13.49 14.82 -13.19
N ILE A 127 13.75 13.71 -12.48
CA ILE A 127 12.78 12.61 -12.37
C ILE A 127 11.50 13.09 -11.67
N SER A 128 11.62 13.95 -10.66
CA SER A 128 10.47 14.50 -9.94
C SER A 128 9.65 15.46 -10.80
N VAL A 129 10.28 16.33 -11.56
CA VAL A 129 9.57 17.24 -12.49
C VAL A 129 8.82 16.45 -13.57
N ILE A 130 9.45 15.45 -14.19
CA ILE A 130 8.77 14.61 -15.19
C ILE A 130 7.65 13.79 -14.54
N SER A 131 7.85 13.30 -13.32
CA SER A 131 6.80 12.63 -12.54
C SER A 131 5.58 13.52 -12.30
N ILE A 132 5.79 14.79 -11.98
CA ILE A 132 4.72 15.79 -11.81
C ILE A 132 3.96 15.99 -13.13
N VAL A 133 4.67 16.18 -14.24
CA VAL A 133 4.05 16.33 -15.57
C VAL A 133 3.21 15.11 -15.92
N LEU A 134 3.74 13.90 -15.68
CA LEU A 134 3.01 12.65 -15.89
C LEU A 134 1.75 12.58 -15.03
N PHE A 135 1.83 12.95 -13.75
CA PHE A 135 0.68 12.93 -12.85
C PHE A 135 -0.41 13.91 -13.26
N TRP A 136 -0.06 15.13 -13.68
CA TRP A 136 -1.01 16.08 -14.21
C TRP A 136 -1.69 15.57 -15.50
N ALA A 137 -0.93 14.95 -16.41
CA ALA A 137 -1.50 14.36 -17.62
C ALA A 137 -2.51 13.25 -17.28
N VAL A 138 -2.14 12.34 -16.35
CA VAL A 138 -3.05 11.28 -15.90
C VAL A 138 -4.27 11.85 -15.18
N THR A 139 -4.10 12.88 -14.36
CA THR A 139 -5.23 13.56 -13.69
C THR A 139 -6.22 14.11 -14.71
N ILE A 140 -5.74 14.83 -15.74
CA ILE A 140 -6.59 15.39 -16.82
C ILE A 140 -7.30 14.26 -17.59
N ILE A 141 -6.61 13.16 -17.88
CA ILE A 141 -7.23 12.00 -18.54
C ILE A 141 -8.32 11.39 -17.65
N SER A 142 -8.06 11.29 -16.36
CA SER A 142 -8.98 10.70 -15.36
C SER A 142 -10.28 11.51 -15.22
N THR A 143 -10.26 12.83 -15.45
CA THR A 143 -11.48 13.65 -15.47
C THR A 143 -12.40 13.32 -16.65
N LYS A 144 -11.87 12.76 -17.75
CA LYS A 144 -12.66 12.42 -18.94
C LYS A 144 -13.39 11.07 -18.86
N GLY A 145 -13.13 10.31 -17.80
CA GLY A 145 -13.70 8.97 -17.59
C GLY A 145 -12.89 7.87 -18.29
N VAL A 146 -12.82 6.70 -17.66
CA VAL A 146 -11.74 5.73 -17.90
C VAL A 146 -12.23 4.29 -18.07
N SER A 147 -13.30 4.08 -18.81
CA SER A 147 -13.85 2.72 -19.04
C SER A 147 -12.89 1.73 -19.74
N TRP A 148 -11.95 2.21 -20.54
CA TRP A 148 -10.95 1.40 -21.23
C TRP A 148 -9.77 1.00 -20.34
N ILE A 149 -9.53 1.74 -19.25
CA ILE A 149 -8.39 1.54 -18.37
C ILE A 149 -8.52 0.26 -17.54
N SER A 150 -9.73 -0.12 -17.16
CA SER A 150 -9.95 -1.35 -16.39
C SER A 150 -9.40 -2.61 -17.11
N LYS A 151 -9.48 -2.64 -18.45
CA LYS A 151 -8.93 -3.75 -19.25
C LYS A 151 -7.40 -3.75 -19.23
N ILE A 152 -6.76 -2.59 -19.42
CA ILE A 152 -5.30 -2.47 -19.39
C ILE A 152 -4.77 -2.80 -17.99
N THR A 153 -5.41 -2.28 -16.94
CA THR A 153 -5.02 -2.56 -15.55
C THR A 153 -5.12 -4.04 -15.21
N SER A 154 -6.17 -4.72 -15.67
CA SER A 154 -6.33 -6.16 -15.43
C SER A 154 -5.25 -6.99 -16.14
N ILE A 155 -4.99 -6.71 -17.40
CA ILE A 155 -3.99 -7.44 -18.19
C ILE A 155 -2.58 -7.21 -17.63
N SER A 156 -2.24 -5.98 -17.33
CA SER A 156 -0.92 -5.62 -16.81
C SER A 156 -0.71 -6.09 -15.37
N GLY A 157 -1.76 -6.15 -14.55
CA GLY A 157 -1.72 -6.75 -13.22
C GLY A 157 -1.38 -8.24 -13.29
N VAL A 158 -2.04 -8.99 -14.18
CA VAL A 158 -1.74 -10.40 -14.40
C VAL A 158 -0.32 -10.59 -14.95
N ALA A 159 0.11 -9.75 -15.89
CA ALA A 159 1.48 -9.82 -16.43
C ALA A 159 2.55 -9.61 -15.36
N ARG A 160 2.34 -8.68 -14.42
CA ARG A 160 3.24 -8.47 -13.27
C ARG A 160 3.31 -9.68 -12.34
N ILE A 161 2.20 -10.37 -12.14
CA ILE A 161 2.16 -11.61 -11.35
C ILE A 161 2.96 -12.71 -12.06
N ILE A 162 2.73 -12.92 -13.35
CA ILE A 162 3.46 -13.90 -14.16
C ILE A 162 4.96 -13.63 -14.12
N LEU A 163 5.36 -12.38 -14.19
CA LEU A 163 6.75 -11.95 -14.09
C LEU A 163 7.38 -12.36 -12.75
N GLY A 164 6.68 -12.08 -11.62
CA GLY A 164 7.15 -12.47 -10.29
C GLY A 164 7.21 -13.99 -10.10
N LEU A 165 6.18 -14.72 -10.54
CA LEU A 165 6.18 -16.20 -10.52
C LEU A 165 7.26 -16.77 -11.42
N GLY A 166 7.46 -16.18 -12.59
CA GLY A 166 8.53 -16.57 -13.52
C GLY A 166 9.91 -16.41 -12.90
N PHE A 167 10.16 -15.29 -12.19
CA PHE A 167 11.40 -15.10 -11.46
C PHE A 167 11.62 -16.21 -10.42
N ILE A 168 10.59 -16.51 -9.60
CA ILE A 168 10.67 -17.56 -8.58
C ILE A 168 11.03 -18.92 -9.22
N VAL A 169 10.24 -19.35 -10.19
CA VAL A 169 10.42 -20.67 -10.83
C VAL A 169 11.79 -20.78 -11.52
N LEU A 170 12.19 -19.76 -12.26
CA LEU A 170 13.48 -19.77 -12.98
C LEU A 170 14.66 -19.69 -11.99
N SER A 171 14.55 -18.97 -10.88
CA SER A 171 15.62 -18.94 -9.86
C SER A 171 15.86 -20.31 -9.24
N PHE A 172 14.81 -21.06 -8.91
CA PHE A 172 14.96 -22.46 -8.50
C PHE A 172 15.54 -23.34 -9.61
N GLY A 173 15.17 -23.04 -10.87
CA GLY A 173 15.74 -23.71 -12.04
C GLY A 173 17.26 -23.53 -12.17
N VAL A 174 17.81 -22.38 -11.80
CA VAL A 174 19.26 -22.12 -11.78
C VAL A 174 19.98 -23.10 -10.85
N ILE A 175 19.42 -23.38 -9.69
CA ILE A 175 20.01 -24.32 -8.72
C ILE A 175 19.80 -25.78 -9.17
N LEU A 176 18.56 -26.14 -9.50
CA LEU A 176 18.16 -27.53 -9.72
C LEU A 176 18.64 -28.10 -11.09
N PHE A 177 18.63 -27.28 -12.15
CA PHE A 177 18.90 -27.73 -13.50
C PHE A 177 20.25 -27.24 -14.05
N LEU A 178 20.72 -26.05 -13.60
CA LEU A 178 22.02 -25.53 -14.05
C LEU A 178 23.13 -25.85 -13.03
N GLY A 179 22.81 -26.43 -11.85
CA GLY A 179 23.78 -26.87 -10.85
C GLY A 179 24.60 -25.73 -10.23
N LYS A 180 24.12 -24.48 -10.29
CA LYS A 180 24.84 -23.32 -9.69
C LYS A 180 24.62 -23.27 -8.20
N ALA A 181 25.62 -22.81 -7.46
CA ALA A 181 25.47 -22.52 -6.04
C ALA A 181 24.58 -21.27 -5.84
N PRO A 182 23.87 -21.16 -4.69
CA PRO A 182 23.16 -19.94 -4.31
C PRO A 182 24.08 -18.72 -4.33
N ALA A 183 23.59 -17.58 -4.76
CA ALA A 183 24.34 -16.32 -4.84
C ALA A 183 24.62 -15.72 -3.46
N GLN A 184 23.76 -16.00 -2.48
CA GLN A 184 23.95 -15.62 -1.08
C GLN A 184 24.06 -16.84 -0.19
N GLU A 185 24.78 -16.73 0.90
CA GLU A 185 24.92 -17.82 1.89
C GLU A 185 23.70 -17.87 2.80
N PHE A 186 22.99 -19.00 2.79
CA PHE A 186 21.80 -19.24 3.62
C PHE A 186 22.22 -19.81 4.98
N THR A 187 22.76 -18.95 5.84
CA THR A 187 23.15 -19.30 7.22
C THR A 187 22.16 -18.70 8.22
N ALA A 188 22.21 -19.19 9.47
CA ALA A 188 21.39 -18.59 10.52
C ALA A 188 21.72 -17.10 10.72
N GLU A 189 22.99 -16.70 10.52
CA GLU A 189 23.43 -15.32 10.68
C GLU A 189 22.88 -14.39 9.59
N THR A 190 22.80 -14.86 8.33
CA THR A 190 22.31 -14.07 7.20
C THR A 190 20.79 -13.99 7.13
N ILE A 191 20.09 -15.05 7.61
CA ILE A 191 18.62 -15.13 7.60
C ILE A 191 18.00 -14.47 8.83
N MET A 192 18.67 -14.55 10.01
CA MET A 192 18.09 -14.03 11.25
C MET A 192 17.99 -12.50 11.20
N PRO A 193 16.81 -11.91 11.48
CA PRO A 193 16.67 -10.47 11.54
C PRO A 193 17.57 -9.83 12.59
N LYS A 194 18.32 -8.80 12.20
CA LYS A 194 19.02 -7.93 13.13
C LYS A 194 18.02 -6.88 13.61
N PHE A 195 17.45 -7.03 14.79
CA PHE A 195 16.41 -6.17 15.35
C PHE A 195 16.96 -4.76 15.69
N ASN A 196 17.31 -4.02 14.65
CA ASN A 196 17.76 -2.64 14.70
C ASN A 196 16.69 -1.69 14.10
N TRP A 197 16.98 -0.39 14.09
CA TRP A 197 16.05 0.62 13.59
C TRP A 197 15.67 0.41 12.12
N SER A 198 16.66 0.14 11.27
CA SER A 198 16.45 -0.12 9.84
C SER A 198 15.56 -1.34 9.61
N TYR A 199 15.75 -2.41 10.38
CA TYR A 199 14.89 -3.58 10.30
C TYR A 199 13.41 -3.26 10.60
N PHE A 200 13.14 -2.52 11.68
CA PHE A 200 11.76 -2.17 12.02
C PHE A 200 11.15 -1.15 11.06
N MET A 201 11.95 -0.30 10.42
CA MET A 201 11.50 0.55 9.34
C MET A 201 11.07 -0.30 8.13
N VAL A 202 11.88 -1.27 7.71
CA VAL A 202 11.54 -2.20 6.62
C VAL A 202 10.36 -3.11 7.00
N LEU A 203 10.18 -3.42 8.28
CA LEU A 203 9.00 -4.16 8.72
C LEU A 203 7.69 -3.40 8.41
N ALA A 204 7.69 -2.05 8.44
CA ALA A 204 6.55 -1.26 7.96
C ALA A 204 6.25 -1.52 6.47
N TRP A 205 7.29 -1.64 5.63
CA TRP A 205 7.12 -1.95 4.20
C TRP A 205 6.54 -3.34 3.99
N ILE A 206 6.99 -4.30 4.78
CA ILE A 206 6.49 -5.69 4.75
C ILE A 206 5.04 -5.77 5.21
N LEU A 207 4.69 -5.09 6.32
CA LEU A 207 3.30 -5.02 6.79
C LEU A 207 2.40 -4.34 5.75
N GLN A 208 2.86 -3.25 5.12
CA GLN A 208 2.14 -2.63 4.01
C GLN A 208 2.00 -3.59 2.83
N ALA A 209 3.08 -4.30 2.44
CA ALA A 209 3.08 -5.18 1.28
C ALA A 209 2.09 -6.34 1.41
N VAL A 210 1.95 -6.91 2.61
CA VAL A 210 0.96 -7.97 2.89
C VAL A 210 -0.40 -7.41 3.35
N GLY A 211 -0.57 -6.08 3.41
CA GLY A 211 -1.84 -5.41 3.66
C GLY A 211 -2.75 -5.40 2.43
N GLY A 212 -3.93 -4.77 2.55
CA GLY A 212 -4.87 -4.58 1.42
C GLY A 212 -6.04 -5.56 1.43
N ALA A 213 -6.10 -6.50 2.35
CA ALA A 213 -7.24 -7.42 2.49
C ALA A 213 -8.58 -6.71 2.76
N GLU A 214 -8.54 -5.53 3.36
CA GLU A 214 -9.70 -4.67 3.62
C GLU A 214 -10.39 -4.21 2.34
N SER A 215 -9.64 -4.00 1.25
CA SER A 215 -10.22 -3.64 -0.05
C SER A 215 -11.06 -4.77 -0.66
N ILE A 216 -10.82 -6.00 -0.24
CA ILE A 216 -11.54 -7.19 -0.68
C ILE A 216 -12.77 -7.46 0.22
N GLY A 217 -12.75 -6.99 1.47
CA GLY A 217 -13.82 -7.18 2.43
C GLY A 217 -15.19 -6.67 1.96
N VAL A 218 -15.22 -5.63 1.13
CA VAL A 218 -16.43 -5.04 0.56
C VAL A 218 -17.22 -6.02 -0.35
N TYR A 219 -16.56 -7.05 -0.87
CA TYR A 219 -17.18 -8.04 -1.77
C TYR A 219 -17.82 -9.24 -1.07
N ILE A 220 -17.88 -9.28 0.27
CA ILE A 220 -18.41 -10.42 1.02
C ILE A 220 -19.81 -10.83 0.58
N LYS A 221 -20.65 -9.85 0.24
CA LYS A 221 -22.05 -10.07 -0.22
C LYS A 221 -22.14 -10.68 -1.61
N ASP A 222 -21.15 -10.40 -2.47
CA ASP A 222 -21.15 -10.82 -3.88
C ASP A 222 -20.62 -12.25 -4.06
N VAL A 223 -20.05 -12.85 -2.99
CA VAL A 223 -19.42 -14.19 -3.05
C VAL A 223 -20.48 -15.30 -3.05
N LYS A 224 -20.38 -16.18 -4.05
CA LYS A 224 -21.17 -17.43 -4.10
C LYS A 224 -20.80 -18.31 -2.90
N GLY A 225 -21.80 -18.73 -2.12
CA GLY A 225 -21.60 -19.51 -0.89
C GLY A 225 -21.50 -18.67 0.39
N GLY A 226 -21.60 -17.34 0.29
CA GLY A 226 -21.75 -16.44 1.44
C GLY A 226 -20.49 -16.31 2.31
N ASN A 227 -20.70 -15.85 3.55
CA ASN A 227 -19.63 -15.45 4.48
C ASN A 227 -18.62 -16.58 4.76
N LYS A 228 -19.07 -17.82 4.92
CA LYS A 228 -18.17 -18.97 5.16
C LYS A 228 -17.20 -19.18 4.00
N THR A 229 -17.70 -19.09 2.77
CA THR A 229 -16.88 -19.23 1.56
C THR A 229 -15.93 -18.06 1.43
N PHE A 230 -16.38 -16.82 1.69
CA PHE A 230 -15.54 -15.64 1.70
C PHE A 230 -14.35 -15.82 2.66
N ILE A 231 -14.61 -16.12 3.93
CA ILE A 231 -13.58 -16.27 4.97
C ILE A 231 -12.58 -17.37 4.60
N ARG A 232 -13.08 -18.55 4.19
CA ARG A 232 -12.22 -19.65 3.75
C ARG A 232 -11.31 -19.23 2.58
N THR A 233 -11.86 -18.53 1.60
CA THR A 233 -11.09 -18.05 0.44
C THR A 233 -10.05 -17.03 0.86
N MET A 234 -10.37 -16.11 1.77
CA MET A 234 -9.42 -15.13 2.30
C MET A 234 -8.25 -15.80 3.04
N VAL A 235 -8.51 -16.80 3.88
CA VAL A 235 -7.47 -17.57 4.60
C VAL A 235 -6.54 -18.28 3.61
N ILE A 236 -7.11 -18.96 2.61
CA ILE A 236 -6.31 -19.65 1.57
C ILE A 236 -5.49 -18.64 0.76
N SER A 237 -6.10 -17.52 0.37
CA SER A 237 -5.40 -16.45 -0.38
C SER A 237 -4.24 -15.87 0.43
N THR A 238 -4.42 -15.63 1.72
CA THR A 238 -3.38 -15.15 2.64
C THR A 238 -2.21 -16.12 2.70
N ALA A 239 -2.48 -17.42 2.84
CA ALA A 239 -1.43 -18.44 2.89
C ALA A 239 -0.64 -18.53 1.57
N ILE A 240 -1.35 -18.46 0.42
CA ILE A 240 -0.70 -18.49 -0.90
C ILE A 240 0.15 -17.24 -1.12
N VAL A 241 -0.40 -16.05 -0.88
CA VAL A 241 0.29 -14.78 -1.08
C VAL A 241 1.51 -14.68 -0.18
N GLY A 242 1.36 -15.01 1.11
CA GLY A 242 2.48 -15.02 2.06
C GLY A 242 3.56 -16.03 1.71
N GLY A 243 3.17 -17.24 1.27
CA GLY A 243 4.10 -18.23 0.76
C GLY A 243 4.87 -17.75 -0.46
N LEU A 244 4.21 -17.05 -1.38
CA LEU A 244 4.85 -16.48 -2.56
C LEU A 244 5.81 -15.33 -2.23
N TYR A 245 5.50 -14.51 -1.25
CA TYR A 245 6.43 -13.50 -0.75
C TYR A 245 7.68 -14.15 -0.14
N ALA A 246 7.51 -15.18 0.69
CA ALA A 246 8.64 -15.90 1.28
C ALA A 246 9.48 -16.62 0.23
N LEU A 247 8.85 -17.35 -0.72
CA LEU A 247 9.54 -18.01 -1.83
C LEU A 247 10.23 -17.01 -2.77
N GLY A 248 9.61 -15.86 -3.00
CA GLY A 248 10.20 -14.77 -3.77
C GLY A 248 11.47 -14.22 -3.09
N ALA A 249 11.45 -14.03 -1.79
CA ALA A 249 12.64 -13.60 -1.04
C ALA A 249 13.75 -14.67 -1.07
N VAL A 250 13.40 -15.96 -0.96
CA VAL A 250 14.36 -17.05 -1.17
C VAL A 250 14.95 -16.98 -2.57
N SER A 251 14.10 -16.83 -3.60
CA SER A 251 14.53 -16.81 -5.00
C SER A 251 15.50 -15.67 -5.32
N VAL A 252 15.32 -14.51 -4.67
CA VAL A 252 16.28 -13.40 -4.77
C VAL A 252 17.64 -13.82 -4.22
N GLY A 253 17.70 -14.42 -3.04
CA GLY A 253 18.95 -14.89 -2.44
C GLY A 253 19.65 -16.02 -3.23
N LEU A 254 18.85 -16.85 -3.96
CA LEU A 254 19.42 -17.90 -4.81
C LEU A 254 20.21 -17.34 -6.00
N VAL A 255 19.83 -16.18 -6.53
CA VAL A 255 20.32 -15.69 -7.85
C VAL A 255 21.08 -14.38 -7.73
N VAL A 256 20.71 -13.50 -6.79
CA VAL A 256 21.23 -12.13 -6.74
C VAL A 256 22.20 -11.96 -5.58
N PRO A 257 23.49 -11.60 -5.84
CA PRO A 257 24.44 -11.28 -4.80
C PRO A 257 23.97 -10.09 -3.93
N SER A 258 24.30 -10.10 -2.63
CA SER A 258 23.89 -9.04 -1.70
C SER A 258 24.44 -7.66 -2.07
N GLU A 259 25.65 -7.61 -2.60
CA GLU A 259 26.34 -6.38 -3.01
C GLU A 259 25.63 -5.64 -4.14
N VAL A 260 24.93 -6.39 -5.01
CA VAL A 260 24.15 -5.81 -6.13
C VAL A 260 22.88 -5.13 -5.62
N LEU A 261 22.31 -5.65 -4.54
CA LEU A 261 21.04 -5.13 -3.99
C LEU A 261 21.26 -3.97 -3.04
N GLN A 262 22.34 -3.97 -2.25
CA GLN A 262 22.52 -3.04 -1.16
C GLN A 262 22.41 -1.56 -1.59
N GLY A 263 21.40 -0.85 -1.07
CA GLY A 263 21.12 0.54 -1.39
C GLY A 263 20.56 0.80 -2.80
N ASN A 264 20.31 -0.23 -3.60
CA ASN A 264 19.95 -0.14 -5.03
C ASN A 264 18.42 -0.17 -5.25
N PHE A 265 17.72 0.87 -4.84
CA PHE A 265 16.27 0.98 -4.99
C PHE A 265 15.82 1.27 -6.43
N SER A 266 16.66 1.98 -7.21
CA SER A 266 16.32 2.38 -8.57
C SER A 266 16.52 1.26 -9.59
N ASN A 267 17.57 0.45 -9.45
CA ASN A 267 17.96 -0.54 -10.45
C ASN A 267 17.82 -1.99 -9.97
N GLY A 268 17.72 -2.24 -8.65
CA GLY A 268 17.77 -3.58 -8.05
C GLY A 268 16.81 -4.60 -8.67
N LEU A 269 15.61 -4.18 -9.07
CA LEU A 269 14.68 -5.05 -9.79
C LEU A 269 15.25 -5.51 -11.14
N PHE A 270 15.83 -4.59 -11.90
CA PHE A 270 16.35 -4.87 -13.24
C PHE A 270 17.64 -5.68 -13.18
N ASP A 271 18.49 -5.38 -12.21
CA ASP A 271 19.73 -6.13 -11.99
C ASP A 271 19.44 -7.58 -11.59
N ALA A 272 18.42 -7.79 -10.75
CA ALA A 272 17.96 -9.13 -10.40
C ALA A 272 17.52 -9.92 -11.63
N PHE A 273 16.72 -9.32 -12.52
CA PHE A 273 16.29 -9.98 -13.75
C PHE A 273 17.41 -10.12 -14.78
N ALA A 274 18.34 -9.16 -14.87
CA ALA A 274 19.51 -9.26 -15.75
C ALA A 274 20.40 -10.45 -15.34
N ILE A 275 20.68 -10.60 -14.05
CA ILE A 275 21.46 -11.72 -13.52
C ILE A 275 20.74 -13.05 -13.76
N LEU A 276 19.42 -13.11 -13.50
CA LEU A 276 18.63 -14.30 -13.81
C LEU A 276 18.69 -14.64 -15.30
N GLY A 277 18.49 -13.66 -16.17
CA GLY A 277 18.56 -13.84 -17.62
C GLY A 277 19.93 -14.31 -18.10
N ALA A 278 21.01 -13.76 -17.55
CA ALA A 278 22.38 -14.16 -17.87
C ALA A 278 22.63 -15.65 -17.54
N ASN A 279 22.01 -16.18 -16.46
CA ASN A 279 22.10 -17.61 -16.15
C ASN A 279 21.53 -18.53 -17.24
N TYR A 280 20.57 -18.02 -18.00
CA TYR A 280 19.92 -18.75 -19.10
C TYR A 280 20.43 -18.31 -20.50
N GLY A 281 21.49 -17.52 -20.56
CA GLY A 281 22.03 -17.01 -21.84
C GLY A 281 21.12 -15.95 -22.50
N VAL A 282 20.16 -15.39 -21.76
CA VAL A 282 19.32 -14.29 -22.24
C VAL A 282 20.04 -12.98 -21.98
N GLY A 283 20.29 -12.21 -23.03
CA GLY A 283 20.96 -10.91 -22.93
C GLY A 283 20.05 -9.83 -22.33
N ASN A 284 20.49 -8.57 -22.48
CA ASN A 284 19.83 -7.39 -21.86
C ASN A 284 18.36 -7.19 -22.28
N ILE A 285 17.87 -7.88 -23.31
CA ILE A 285 16.46 -7.80 -23.73
C ILE A 285 15.48 -8.13 -22.61
N ILE A 286 15.90 -8.92 -21.60
CA ILE A 286 15.06 -9.25 -20.46
C ILE A 286 14.69 -8.00 -19.66
N THR A 287 15.63 -7.06 -19.47
CA THR A 287 15.38 -5.81 -18.73
C THR A 287 14.41 -4.90 -19.47
N ASN A 288 14.45 -4.88 -20.82
CA ASN A 288 13.49 -4.14 -21.64
C ASN A 288 12.06 -4.74 -21.49
N ILE A 289 11.94 -6.07 -21.52
CA ILE A 289 10.66 -6.77 -21.36
C ILE A 289 10.10 -6.53 -19.95
N VAL A 290 10.93 -6.69 -18.92
CA VAL A 290 10.55 -6.40 -17.52
C VAL A 290 10.12 -4.94 -17.36
N GLY A 291 10.90 -4.00 -17.89
CA GLY A 291 10.58 -2.58 -17.92
C GLY A 291 9.22 -2.31 -18.54
N PHE A 292 8.95 -2.87 -19.70
CA PHE A 292 7.68 -2.71 -20.41
C PHE A 292 6.48 -3.23 -19.61
N ILE A 293 6.58 -4.45 -19.03
CA ILE A 293 5.52 -5.04 -18.22
C ILE A 293 5.27 -4.18 -16.97
N MET A 294 6.34 -3.80 -16.27
CA MET A 294 6.25 -3.00 -15.05
C MET A 294 5.74 -1.58 -15.31
N MET A 295 6.16 -0.95 -16.41
CA MET A 295 5.66 0.36 -16.84
C MET A 295 4.16 0.32 -17.11
N LEU A 296 3.69 -0.63 -17.92
CA LEU A 296 2.25 -0.75 -18.23
C LEU A 296 1.42 -1.05 -16.99
N ALA A 297 1.88 -1.97 -16.13
CA ALA A 297 1.20 -2.32 -14.89
C ALA A 297 1.08 -1.12 -13.95
N SER A 298 2.16 -0.35 -13.83
CA SER A 298 2.20 0.82 -12.95
C SER A 298 1.40 2.01 -13.50
N LEU A 299 1.40 2.23 -14.82
CA LEU A 299 0.53 3.22 -15.46
C LEU A 299 -0.96 2.85 -15.28
N GLY A 300 -1.31 1.58 -15.44
CA GLY A 300 -2.67 1.11 -15.19
C GLY A 300 -3.09 1.36 -13.73
N SER A 301 -2.21 1.02 -12.78
CA SER A 301 -2.43 1.29 -11.36
C SER A 301 -2.56 2.78 -11.08
N LEU A 302 -1.68 3.61 -11.65
CA LEU A 302 -1.69 5.07 -11.48
C LEU A 302 -3.05 5.66 -11.87
N VAL A 303 -3.57 5.31 -13.03
CA VAL A 303 -4.85 5.85 -13.51
C VAL A 303 -6.02 5.37 -12.65
N LEU A 304 -6.04 4.08 -12.27
CA LEU A 304 -7.08 3.51 -11.40
C LEU A 304 -7.11 4.24 -10.05
N TRP A 305 -5.98 4.33 -9.40
CA TRP A 305 -5.86 4.91 -8.06
C TRP A 305 -5.98 6.45 -8.06
N THR A 306 -5.81 7.13 -9.18
CA THR A 306 -6.04 8.58 -9.28
C THR A 306 -7.50 8.95 -9.06
N ALA A 307 -8.44 8.21 -9.65
CA ALA A 307 -9.86 8.56 -9.60
C ALA A 307 -10.65 7.80 -8.52
N ALA A 308 -10.35 6.50 -8.31
CA ALA A 308 -11.15 5.65 -7.45
C ALA A 308 -11.20 6.10 -5.97
N PRO A 309 -10.08 6.40 -5.28
CA PRO A 309 -10.12 6.82 -3.89
C PRO A 309 -10.84 8.15 -3.67
N VAL A 310 -10.73 9.07 -4.63
CA VAL A 310 -11.44 10.36 -4.58
C VAL A 310 -12.95 10.13 -4.66
N LYS A 311 -13.39 9.30 -5.60
CA LYS A 311 -14.82 8.97 -5.73
C LYS A 311 -15.35 8.29 -4.48
N VAL A 312 -14.63 7.30 -3.95
CA VAL A 312 -15.02 6.57 -2.74
C VAL A 312 -15.11 7.53 -1.56
N LEU A 313 -14.09 8.38 -1.34
CA LEU A 313 -14.11 9.36 -0.26
C LEU A 313 -15.38 10.21 -0.32
N PHE A 314 -15.68 10.82 -1.47
CA PHE A 314 -16.84 11.73 -1.60
C PHE A 314 -18.19 11.01 -1.60
N SER A 315 -18.24 9.68 -1.79
CA SER A 315 -19.45 8.87 -1.58
C SER A 315 -19.65 8.43 -0.13
N GLU A 316 -18.59 8.43 0.66
CA GLU A 316 -18.61 7.90 2.04
C GLU A 316 -18.63 8.97 3.12
N ILE A 317 -18.41 10.23 2.79
CA ILE A 317 -18.36 11.34 3.76
C ILE A 317 -19.58 12.25 3.64
N PRO A 318 -19.95 12.98 4.73
CA PRO A 318 -21.06 13.92 4.68
C PRO A 318 -20.87 15.00 3.62
N GLU A 319 -21.93 15.30 2.90
CA GLU A 319 -21.93 16.43 1.95
C GLU A 319 -21.59 17.75 2.64
N GLY A 320 -20.73 18.54 1.99
CA GLY A 320 -20.34 19.86 2.48
C GLY A 320 -19.24 19.90 3.53
N ILE A 321 -18.69 18.76 3.97
CA ILE A 321 -17.58 18.73 4.94
C ILE A 321 -16.33 19.43 4.40
N PHE A 322 -16.03 19.30 3.11
CA PHE A 322 -14.93 20.01 2.42
C PHE A 322 -15.41 21.23 1.62
N GLY A 323 -16.70 21.57 1.71
CA GLY A 323 -17.31 22.66 0.94
C GLY A 323 -17.78 22.24 -0.45
N LYS A 324 -18.78 22.98 -0.97
CA LYS A 324 -19.45 22.66 -2.25
C LYS A 324 -18.51 22.67 -3.47
N TRP A 325 -17.46 23.47 -3.45
CA TRP A 325 -16.55 23.60 -4.59
C TRP A 325 -15.71 22.32 -4.82
N ILE A 326 -15.14 21.74 -3.77
CA ILE A 326 -14.32 20.52 -3.87
C ILE A 326 -15.20 19.32 -4.23
N ALA A 327 -16.36 19.21 -3.61
CA ALA A 327 -17.29 18.09 -3.80
C ALA A 327 -18.05 18.15 -5.15
N LYS A 328 -17.96 19.25 -5.92
CA LYS A 328 -18.67 19.41 -7.18
C LYS A 328 -18.28 18.32 -8.18
N THR A 329 -19.27 17.50 -8.56
CA THR A 329 -19.10 16.42 -9.53
C THR A 329 -19.48 16.88 -10.95
N ASP A 330 -18.87 16.25 -11.93
CA ASP A 330 -19.27 16.36 -13.34
C ASP A 330 -20.52 15.48 -13.65
N LYS A 331 -20.96 15.49 -14.91
CA LYS A 331 -22.10 14.67 -15.37
C LYS A 331 -21.90 13.15 -15.19
N LYS A 332 -20.69 12.69 -14.90
CA LYS A 332 -20.31 11.28 -14.66
C LYS A 332 -20.09 10.96 -13.19
N GLY A 333 -20.44 11.88 -12.29
CA GLY A 333 -20.23 11.72 -10.86
C GLY A 333 -18.74 11.80 -10.43
N THR A 334 -17.87 12.42 -11.23
CA THR A 334 -16.44 12.57 -10.89
C THR A 334 -16.21 13.91 -10.22
N PRO A 335 -15.62 13.97 -9.00
CA PRO A 335 -15.31 15.22 -8.32
C PRO A 335 -14.02 15.84 -8.88
N VAL A 336 -14.14 16.55 -10.01
CA VAL A 336 -13.02 17.06 -10.82
C VAL A 336 -12.12 18.01 -10.01
N ASN A 337 -12.72 18.90 -9.21
CA ASN A 337 -11.93 19.84 -8.41
C ASN A 337 -11.09 19.14 -7.35
N ALA A 338 -11.60 18.06 -6.74
CA ALA A 338 -10.85 17.26 -5.80
C ALA A 338 -9.64 16.57 -6.47
N LEU A 339 -9.79 16.11 -7.73
CA LEU A 339 -8.66 15.57 -8.50
C LEU A 339 -7.57 16.62 -8.75
N TYR A 340 -7.93 17.87 -9.06
CA TYR A 340 -6.93 18.94 -9.22
C TYR A 340 -6.24 19.29 -7.89
N VAL A 341 -6.98 19.36 -6.79
CA VAL A 341 -6.40 19.56 -5.45
C VAL A 341 -5.42 18.43 -5.12
N GLN A 342 -5.81 17.18 -5.39
CA GLN A 342 -4.93 16.03 -5.26
C GLN A 342 -3.62 16.20 -6.08
N ALA A 343 -3.72 16.66 -7.33
CA ALA A 343 -2.55 16.87 -8.19
C ALA A 343 -1.62 17.97 -7.64
N VAL A 344 -2.16 19.04 -7.10
CA VAL A 344 -1.36 20.10 -6.44
C VAL A 344 -0.62 19.55 -5.23
N ILE A 345 -1.31 18.77 -4.38
CA ILE A 345 -0.69 18.18 -3.18
C ILE A 345 0.43 17.22 -3.58
N VAL A 346 0.20 16.32 -4.53
CA VAL A 346 1.23 15.38 -5.01
C VAL A 346 2.42 16.13 -5.63
N THR A 347 2.18 17.25 -6.30
CA THR A 347 3.25 18.12 -6.82
C THR A 347 4.17 18.60 -5.70
N VAL A 348 3.60 19.10 -4.60
CA VAL A 348 4.38 19.56 -3.43
C VAL A 348 5.12 18.39 -2.78
N LEU A 349 4.44 17.25 -2.60
CA LEU A 349 5.01 16.05 -1.99
C LEU A 349 6.17 15.44 -2.81
N LEU A 350 6.21 15.65 -4.12
CA LEU A 350 7.33 15.22 -4.98
C LEU A 350 8.46 16.26 -5.02
N LEU A 351 8.11 17.53 -5.12
CA LEU A 351 9.09 18.58 -5.36
C LEU A 351 9.93 18.87 -4.11
N VAL A 352 9.30 18.91 -2.94
CA VAL A 352 9.99 19.25 -1.68
C VAL A 352 11.13 18.27 -1.36
N PRO A 353 10.92 16.93 -1.37
CA PRO A 353 12.02 15.98 -1.16
C PRO A 353 13.09 16.05 -2.23
N ALA A 354 12.71 16.25 -3.50
CA ALA A 354 13.66 16.29 -4.61
C ALA A 354 14.67 17.44 -4.52
N LEU A 355 14.29 18.54 -3.86
CA LEU A 355 15.18 19.69 -3.65
C LEU A 355 16.17 19.46 -2.50
N GLY A 356 15.86 18.53 -1.58
CA GLY A 356 16.67 18.26 -0.38
C GLY A 356 17.49 16.96 -0.44
N ILE A 357 17.30 16.11 -1.45
CA ILE A 357 17.90 14.77 -1.54
C ILE A 357 18.78 14.66 -2.78
N GLY A 358 20.03 14.25 -2.58
CA GLY A 358 21.05 14.24 -3.63
C GLY A 358 21.02 13.03 -4.55
N SER A 359 20.47 11.88 -4.13
CA SER A 359 20.46 10.66 -4.95
C SER A 359 19.04 10.15 -5.21
N VAL A 360 18.84 9.48 -6.36
CA VAL A 360 17.55 8.89 -6.72
C VAL A 360 17.20 7.70 -5.80
N ASP A 361 18.20 6.92 -5.38
CA ASP A 361 17.99 5.81 -4.46
C ASP A 361 17.52 6.29 -3.08
N SER A 362 18.17 7.31 -2.51
CA SER A 362 17.73 7.92 -1.24
C SER A 362 16.35 8.57 -1.34
N LEU A 363 16.03 9.18 -2.49
CA LEU A 363 14.70 9.71 -2.75
C LEU A 363 13.66 8.60 -2.77
N LEU A 364 13.91 7.51 -3.49
CA LEU A 364 13.00 6.37 -3.56
C LEU A 364 12.82 5.71 -2.19
N GLU A 365 13.90 5.47 -1.46
CA GLU A 365 13.84 4.91 -0.10
C GLU A 365 12.94 5.75 0.81
N MET A 366 13.15 7.08 0.83
CA MET A 366 12.31 7.98 1.60
C MET A 366 10.83 7.90 1.19
N LEU A 367 10.54 7.95 -0.11
CA LEU A 367 9.16 7.91 -0.62
C LEU A 367 8.48 6.58 -0.37
N ILE A 368 9.21 5.46 -0.46
CA ILE A 368 8.72 4.12 -0.10
C ILE A 368 8.41 4.08 1.40
N ASN A 369 9.34 4.54 2.24
CA ASN A 369 9.15 4.55 3.68
C ASN A 369 7.95 5.39 4.11
N MET A 370 7.78 6.57 3.52
CA MET A 370 6.62 7.43 3.78
C MET A 370 5.30 6.77 3.37
N THR A 371 5.28 6.13 2.20
CA THR A 371 4.11 5.40 1.73
C THR A 371 3.76 4.27 2.71
N ALA A 372 4.76 3.52 3.15
CA ALA A 372 4.57 2.43 4.10
C ALA A 372 4.09 2.94 5.46
N SER A 373 4.75 3.93 6.04
CA SER A 373 4.39 4.50 7.34
C SER A 373 2.97 5.04 7.35
N THR A 374 2.60 5.83 6.35
CA THR A 374 1.26 6.41 6.27
C THR A 374 0.17 5.36 6.04
N SER A 375 0.48 4.26 5.35
CA SER A 375 -0.47 3.16 5.11
C SER A 375 -0.87 2.41 6.38
N LEU A 376 -0.08 2.51 7.45
CA LEU A 376 -0.42 1.91 8.74
C LEU A 376 -1.55 2.66 9.45
N ILE A 377 -1.78 3.94 9.16
CA ILE A 377 -2.75 4.78 9.86
C ILE A 377 -4.20 4.27 9.72
N PRO A 378 -4.72 3.98 8.51
CA PRO A 378 -6.06 3.40 8.38
C PRO A 378 -6.22 2.08 9.15
N VAL A 379 -5.15 1.27 9.18
CA VAL A 379 -5.15 0.00 9.91
C VAL A 379 -5.22 0.24 11.42
N LEU A 380 -4.55 1.29 11.94
CA LEU A 380 -4.68 1.68 13.35
C LEU A 380 -6.13 2.03 13.71
N PHE A 381 -6.83 2.82 12.88
CA PHE A 381 -8.27 3.09 13.09
C PHE A 381 -9.11 1.82 13.06
N PHE A 382 -8.84 0.93 12.12
CA PHE A 382 -9.52 -0.35 12.03
C PHE A 382 -9.32 -1.21 13.29
N LEU A 383 -8.07 -1.35 13.77
CA LEU A 383 -7.74 -2.16 14.93
C LEU A 383 -8.37 -1.61 16.22
N VAL A 384 -8.35 -0.28 16.42
CA VAL A 384 -9.08 0.36 17.53
C VAL A 384 -10.58 0.06 17.42
N GLY A 385 -11.16 0.20 16.23
CA GLY A 385 -12.55 -0.13 15.98
C GLY A 385 -12.87 -1.59 16.29
N TYR A 386 -11.99 -2.52 15.90
CA TYR A 386 -12.14 -3.95 16.17
C TYR A 386 -12.10 -4.26 17.67
N ILE A 387 -11.17 -3.68 18.40
CA ILE A 387 -11.08 -3.84 19.86
C ILE A 387 -12.36 -3.34 20.55
N VAL A 388 -12.87 -2.18 20.14
CA VAL A 388 -14.12 -1.62 20.67
C VAL A 388 -15.33 -2.48 20.31
N LEU A 389 -15.42 -3.01 19.08
CA LEU A 389 -16.45 -3.95 18.67
C LEU A 389 -16.48 -5.17 19.62
N ARG A 390 -15.31 -5.76 19.86
CA ARG A 390 -15.20 -6.96 20.71
C ARG A 390 -15.41 -6.66 22.19
N ALA A 391 -14.95 -5.51 22.68
CA ALA A 391 -15.06 -5.17 24.10
C ALA A 391 -16.45 -4.70 24.51
N LYS A 392 -17.10 -3.83 23.70
CA LYS A 392 -18.33 -3.11 24.05
C LYS A 392 -19.58 -3.54 23.27
N LYS A 393 -19.42 -4.21 22.12
CA LYS A 393 -20.53 -4.59 21.20
C LYS A 393 -20.44 -6.06 20.79
N ASP A 394 -19.99 -6.93 21.72
CA ASP A 394 -19.83 -8.36 21.42
C ASP A 394 -21.16 -9.12 21.27
N ASP A 395 -22.25 -8.55 21.74
CA ASP A 395 -23.64 -8.96 21.56
C ASP A 395 -24.19 -8.73 20.14
N MET A 396 -23.55 -7.80 19.38
CA MET A 396 -23.96 -7.54 17.99
C MET A 396 -23.95 -8.85 17.17
N GLU A 397 -25.05 -9.11 16.47
CA GLU A 397 -25.22 -10.30 15.65
C GLU A 397 -24.22 -10.32 14.49
N ARG A 398 -23.49 -11.43 14.34
CA ARG A 398 -22.54 -11.67 13.27
C ARG A 398 -22.35 -13.16 13.03
N SER A 399 -22.28 -13.55 11.76
CA SER A 399 -22.19 -14.95 11.35
C SER A 399 -20.80 -15.57 11.57
N PHE A 400 -19.79 -14.76 11.88
CA PHE A 400 -18.42 -15.19 12.15
C PHE A 400 -17.79 -14.35 13.25
N LYS A 401 -17.08 -15.00 14.17
CA LYS A 401 -16.29 -14.38 15.24
C LYS A 401 -14.90 -15.00 15.29
N VAL A 402 -13.88 -14.17 15.48
CA VAL A 402 -12.49 -14.63 15.67
C VAL A 402 -12.33 -15.15 17.10
N GLY A 403 -12.58 -16.43 17.28
CA GLY A 403 -12.52 -17.08 18.59
C GLY A 403 -13.49 -16.47 19.63
N TYR A 404 -13.20 -16.70 20.91
CA TYR A 404 -13.97 -16.12 22.01
C TYR A 404 -13.59 -14.65 22.26
N LYS A 405 -14.42 -13.90 23.01
CA LYS A 405 -14.29 -12.44 23.21
C LYS A 405 -12.87 -11.98 23.58
N ASN A 406 -12.30 -12.56 24.64
CA ASN A 406 -10.99 -12.15 25.16
C ASN A 406 -9.85 -12.48 24.17
N PHE A 407 -9.97 -13.58 23.42
CA PHE A 407 -8.98 -13.92 22.39
C PHE A 407 -8.99 -12.90 21.24
N GLY A 408 -10.18 -12.53 20.75
CA GLY A 408 -10.29 -11.49 19.73
C GLY A 408 -9.73 -10.14 20.21
N ILE A 409 -10.01 -9.74 21.47
CA ILE A 409 -9.44 -8.51 22.05
C ILE A 409 -7.92 -8.62 22.14
N ALA A 410 -7.38 -9.75 22.63
CA ALA A 410 -5.94 -9.93 22.79
C ALA A 410 -5.19 -9.81 21.46
N ILE A 411 -5.66 -10.46 20.39
CA ILE A 411 -5.06 -10.34 19.06
C ILE A 411 -5.17 -8.90 18.55
N GLY A 412 -6.31 -8.24 18.73
CA GLY A 412 -6.49 -6.83 18.34
C GLY A 412 -5.51 -5.90 19.04
N VAL A 413 -5.31 -6.08 20.35
CA VAL A 413 -4.36 -5.28 21.15
C VAL A 413 -2.91 -5.56 20.75
N LEU A 414 -2.54 -6.83 20.53
CA LEU A 414 -1.18 -7.19 20.09
C LEU A 414 -0.86 -6.58 18.71
N LEU A 415 -1.80 -6.67 17.76
CA LEU A 415 -1.62 -6.03 16.45
C LEU A 415 -1.58 -4.51 16.56
N LEU A 416 -2.43 -3.90 17.38
CA LEU A 416 -2.41 -2.46 17.60
C LEU A 416 -1.04 -2.03 18.16
N ALA A 417 -0.51 -2.74 19.15
CA ALA A 417 0.81 -2.46 19.74
C ALA A 417 1.92 -2.59 18.69
N LEU A 418 1.91 -3.66 17.88
CA LEU A 418 2.86 -3.86 16.77
C LEU A 418 2.79 -2.70 15.77
N PHE A 419 1.58 -2.32 15.34
CA PHE A 419 1.40 -1.26 14.35
C PHE A 419 1.78 0.12 14.88
N VAL A 420 1.46 0.45 16.13
CA VAL A 420 1.90 1.70 16.78
C VAL A 420 3.43 1.73 16.87
N PHE A 421 4.05 0.64 17.32
CA PHE A 421 5.51 0.54 17.44
C PHE A 421 6.19 0.74 16.08
N VAL A 422 5.77 -0.02 15.06
CA VAL A 422 6.35 0.05 13.71
C VAL A 422 6.08 1.42 13.08
N PHE A 423 4.88 1.99 13.27
CA PHE A 423 4.54 3.32 12.79
C PHE A 423 5.45 4.41 13.36
N VAL A 424 5.70 4.38 14.66
CA VAL A 424 6.59 5.37 15.32
C VAL A 424 8.01 5.25 14.77
N ILE A 425 8.55 4.02 14.71
CA ILE A 425 9.93 3.82 14.22
C ILE A 425 10.05 4.19 12.74
N SER A 426 9.10 3.80 11.90
CA SER A 426 9.16 4.11 10.46
C SER A 426 8.93 5.59 10.14
N SER A 427 8.33 6.35 11.05
CA SER A 427 8.11 7.78 10.88
C SER A 427 9.29 8.64 11.32
N ILE A 428 10.27 8.08 12.03
CA ILE A 428 11.40 8.78 12.61
C ILE A 428 12.69 8.21 12.02
N PRO A 429 13.63 9.03 11.48
CA PRO A 429 14.94 8.57 11.04
C PRO A 429 15.71 7.87 12.17
N ALA A 430 16.66 7.03 11.81
CA ALA A 430 17.42 6.28 12.78
C ALA A 430 18.27 7.20 13.70
N PRO A 431 18.39 6.90 15.00
CA PRO A 431 19.20 7.71 15.93
C PRO A 431 20.65 7.90 15.48
N GLN A 432 21.24 6.91 14.81
CA GLN A 432 22.59 7.02 14.24
C GLN A 432 22.69 8.08 13.14
N ASP A 433 21.62 8.30 12.35
CA ASP A 433 21.62 9.30 11.28
C ASP A 433 21.63 10.72 11.87
N PHE A 434 20.88 10.93 12.98
CA PHE A 434 20.96 12.18 13.73
C PHE A 434 22.36 12.40 14.33
N ALA A 435 22.96 11.37 14.92
CA ALA A 435 24.31 11.46 15.44
C ALA A 435 25.32 11.82 14.34
N ALA A 436 25.26 11.15 13.19
CA ALA A 436 26.11 11.46 12.04
C ALA A 436 25.92 12.88 11.51
N TYR A 437 24.66 13.34 11.44
CA TYR A 437 24.35 14.71 11.00
C TYR A 437 24.93 15.76 11.94
N PHE A 438 24.71 15.63 13.25
CA PHE A 438 25.20 16.62 14.23
C PHE A 438 26.72 16.57 14.41
N ASN A 439 27.37 15.43 14.14
CA ASN A 439 28.82 15.28 14.18
C ASN A 439 29.50 15.69 12.86
N GLY A 440 28.74 16.05 11.82
CA GLY A 440 29.29 16.39 10.48
C GLY A 440 29.90 15.20 9.74
N THR A 441 29.51 13.97 10.10
CA THR A 441 30.00 12.72 9.49
C THR A 441 28.98 12.05 8.57
N LEU A 442 27.90 12.77 8.24
CA LEU A 442 26.88 12.27 7.31
C LEU A 442 27.51 12.04 5.93
N ALA A 443 27.26 10.87 5.34
CA ALA A 443 27.82 10.54 4.02
C ALA A 443 27.33 11.53 2.94
N GLU A 444 28.18 11.79 1.96
CA GLU A 444 27.82 12.65 0.82
C GLU A 444 26.63 12.06 0.06
N GLY A 445 25.61 12.87 -0.18
CA GLY A 445 24.35 12.44 -0.81
C GLY A 445 23.35 11.75 0.12
N ALA A 446 23.70 11.51 1.40
CA ALA A 446 22.76 10.99 2.38
C ALA A 446 21.69 12.05 2.74
N THR A 447 20.50 11.57 3.08
CA THR A 447 19.36 12.43 3.39
C THR A 447 19.52 13.06 4.78
N ASN A 448 19.27 14.38 4.89
CA ASN A 448 19.27 15.08 6.17
C ASN A 448 18.14 14.53 7.10
N PRO A 449 18.46 13.92 8.26
CA PRO A 449 17.46 13.29 9.11
C PRO A 449 16.49 14.29 9.77
N VAL A 450 16.93 15.52 10.01
CA VAL A 450 16.04 16.58 10.53
C VAL A 450 15.00 16.97 9.49
N PHE A 451 15.40 17.07 8.22
CA PHE A 451 14.48 17.32 7.12
C PHE A 451 13.44 16.20 6.98
N VAL A 452 13.87 14.93 7.01
CA VAL A 452 12.96 13.77 6.92
C VAL A 452 11.97 13.76 8.08
N LEU A 453 12.45 13.98 9.31
CA LEU A 453 11.59 14.04 10.50
C LEU A 453 10.54 15.14 10.38
N LEU A 454 10.96 16.34 10.03
CA LEU A 454 10.05 17.48 9.87
C LEU A 454 9.03 17.21 8.76
N TYR A 455 9.47 16.69 7.64
CA TYR A 455 8.59 16.37 6.52
C TYR A 455 7.54 15.32 6.91
N ASN A 456 7.93 14.23 7.58
CA ASN A 456 7.02 13.18 8.04
C ASN A 456 6.03 13.72 9.08
N VAL A 457 6.52 14.37 10.14
CA VAL A 457 5.69 14.84 11.25
C VAL A 457 4.75 15.96 10.81
N LEU A 458 5.27 16.96 10.09
CA LEU A 458 4.44 18.06 9.60
C LEU A 458 3.41 17.58 8.57
N GLY A 459 3.78 16.62 7.71
CA GLY A 459 2.84 15.99 6.78
C GLY A 459 1.68 15.31 7.51
N LEU A 460 1.97 14.51 8.53
CA LEU A 460 0.94 13.85 9.34
C LEU A 460 0.05 14.85 10.09
N ILE A 461 0.66 15.83 10.75
CA ILE A 461 -0.09 16.88 11.47
C ILE A 461 -0.97 17.66 10.50
N PHE A 462 -0.45 18.02 9.34
CA PHE A 462 -1.22 18.75 8.33
C PHE A 462 -2.43 17.93 7.87
N PHE A 463 -2.24 16.68 7.45
CA PHE A 463 -3.33 15.88 6.87
C PHE A 463 -4.37 15.48 7.91
N LEU A 464 -3.98 14.99 9.08
CA LEU A 464 -4.93 14.61 10.14
C LEU A 464 -5.55 15.85 10.80
N GLY A 465 -4.77 16.90 11.03
CA GLY A 465 -5.25 18.15 11.58
C GLY A 465 -6.23 18.87 10.65
N PHE A 466 -5.98 18.85 9.34
CA PHE A 466 -6.91 19.39 8.34
C PHE A 466 -8.26 18.67 8.39
N ALA A 467 -8.26 17.35 8.42
CA ALA A 467 -9.49 16.56 8.52
C ALA A 467 -10.25 16.87 9.81
N GLU A 468 -9.55 16.93 10.95
CA GLU A 468 -10.15 17.26 12.23
C GLU A 468 -10.78 18.67 12.25
N ILE A 469 -10.12 19.64 11.63
CA ILE A 469 -10.65 21.01 11.49
C ILE A 469 -11.91 21.00 10.62
N CYS A 470 -11.91 20.26 9.52
CA CYS A 470 -13.07 20.12 8.65
C CYS A 470 -14.25 19.48 9.38
N TRP A 471 -13.99 18.39 10.14
CA TRP A 471 -15.03 17.75 10.95
C TRP A 471 -15.62 18.71 11.99
N ARG A 472 -14.80 19.42 12.76
CA ARG A 472 -15.29 20.36 13.78
C ARG A 472 -16.10 21.52 13.20
N LYS A 473 -15.72 22.02 12.00
CA LYS A 473 -16.50 23.03 11.29
C LYS A 473 -17.86 22.49 10.84
N TYR A 474 -17.87 21.25 10.31
CA TYR A 474 -19.09 20.57 9.92
C TYR A 474 -20.01 20.35 11.13
N GLU A 475 -19.51 19.77 12.21
CA GLU A 475 -20.25 19.53 13.45
C GLU A 475 -20.87 20.80 14.05
N LYS A 476 -20.14 21.94 13.99
CA LYS A 476 -20.67 23.25 14.41
C LYS A 476 -21.80 23.74 13.50
N LYS A 477 -21.77 23.42 12.22
CA LYS A 477 -22.75 23.87 11.24
C LYS A 477 -24.06 23.09 11.31
N VAL A 478 -23.99 21.76 11.40
CA VAL A 478 -25.18 20.89 11.35
C VAL A 478 -25.70 20.49 12.73
N GLY A 479 -24.93 20.73 13.79
CA GLY A 479 -25.21 20.27 15.15
C GLY A 479 -24.62 18.87 15.43
N LYS A 480 -24.27 18.65 16.71
CA LYS A 480 -23.57 17.42 17.13
C LYS A 480 -24.41 16.15 16.94
N ALA A 481 -25.72 16.23 17.15
CA ALA A 481 -26.64 15.11 16.97
C ALA A 481 -26.65 14.67 15.51
N VAL A 482 -26.93 15.58 14.59
CA VAL A 482 -26.97 15.32 13.13
C VAL A 482 -25.61 14.84 12.59
N ALA A 483 -24.51 15.43 13.06
CA ALA A 483 -23.19 14.99 12.64
C ALA A 483 -22.88 13.54 13.07
N ASN A 484 -23.41 13.08 14.21
CA ASN A 484 -23.20 11.72 14.70
C ASN A 484 -24.20 10.70 14.10
N GLU A 485 -25.38 11.16 13.67
CA GLU A 485 -26.43 10.33 13.03
C GLU A 485 -26.27 10.24 11.50
N TRP A 486 -25.23 10.85 10.95
CA TRP A 486 -24.98 10.81 9.52
C TRP A 486 -25.18 9.43 8.92
N ASP A 487 -26.28 9.29 8.18
CA ASP A 487 -26.59 8.15 7.31
C ASP A 487 -26.79 8.61 5.88
N GLN A 488 -26.42 7.80 4.89
CA GLN A 488 -26.44 8.18 3.49
C GLN A 488 -27.87 8.41 2.95
N GLU A 489 -28.93 7.90 3.61
CA GLU A 489 -30.31 8.04 3.18
C GLU A 489 -30.96 9.37 3.58
N GLU A 490 -30.53 10.04 4.66
CA GLU A 490 -31.16 11.29 5.14
C GLU A 490 -30.63 12.56 4.47
N ILE A 491 -29.48 12.51 3.80
CA ILE A 491 -28.86 13.70 3.20
C ILE A 491 -29.55 14.13 1.91
N SER A 492 -30.25 13.22 1.25
CA SER A 492 -31.01 13.55 0.00
C SER A 492 -32.28 14.38 0.27
N GLU A 493 -32.76 14.45 1.52
CA GLU A 493 -33.96 15.24 1.86
C GLU A 493 -33.65 16.63 2.42
N ILE A 494 -32.38 16.94 2.77
CA ILE A 494 -31.97 18.24 3.36
C ILE A 494 -31.25 19.16 2.35
N ALA A 495 -30.91 18.66 1.15
CA ALA A 495 -30.24 19.39 0.07
C ALA A 495 -31.23 19.89 -0.98
#